data_a9526d05d0925208a5b43fd4bd0abafb
#
_entry.id   a9526d05d0925208a5b43fd4bd0abafb
#
_cell.length_a   1.000
_cell.length_b   1.000
_cell.length_c   1.000
_cell.angle_alpha   90.00
_cell.angle_beta   90.00
_cell.angle_gamma   90.00
#
_symmetry.space_group_name_H-M   'P 1'
#
loop_
_entity.id
_entity.type
_entity.pdbx_description
1 polymer ?
#
loop_
_entity_poly.entity_id
_entity_poly.type
_entity_poly.pdbx_seq_one_letter_code
_entity_poly.pdbx_strand_id
1 'polypeptide(L)'
;LSHADHIVEMGPGAGADGGRVIAQGTVGEIERSPASRIGPFLAGKVESRVLPVVPEGELFAQGAIRLSTSEIHTVKPLEVVIPKGRLTVVTGVSGSGKTTLILESLVPALEAAIAGTPLPPHVKNIDASGIEHVKLIDSTPIGANVRSTVATYADIHDELRKIYARSPLASCLLYTSPSP
;
A
#
# COMPACT_ATOMS: atom_id res chain seq x y z
N LEU A 1 -20.03 7.08 10.73
CA LEU A 1 -20.24 8.47 11.16
C LEU A 1 -21.73 8.81 11.33
N SER A 2 -22.62 8.33 10.45
CA SER A 2 -24.08 8.59 10.50
C SER A 2 -24.79 8.18 11.82
N HIS A 3 -24.15 7.38 12.66
CA HIS A 3 -24.66 6.95 13.97
C HIS A 3 -23.90 7.58 15.16
N ALA A 4 -23.07 8.60 14.90
CA ALA A 4 -22.35 9.30 15.95
C ALA A 4 -23.24 10.39 16.58
N ASP A 5 -23.15 10.56 17.90
CA ASP A 5 -23.87 11.63 18.61
C ASP A 5 -23.21 12.99 18.40
N HIS A 6 -21.88 12.99 18.28
CA HIS A 6 -21.07 14.19 18.07
C HIS A 6 -19.86 13.89 17.21
N ILE A 7 -19.54 14.79 16.29
CA ILE A 7 -18.41 14.69 15.36
C ILE A 7 -17.51 15.88 15.57
N VAL A 8 -16.22 15.65 15.63
CA VAL A 8 -15.18 16.69 15.57
C VAL A 8 -14.33 16.41 14.33
N GLU A 9 -14.37 17.31 13.37
CA GLU A 9 -13.62 17.22 12.13
C GLU A 9 -12.34 18.04 12.21
N MET A 10 -11.22 17.37 11.98
CA MET A 10 -9.89 17.97 11.98
C MET A 10 -9.42 18.22 10.55
N GLY A 11 -8.74 19.34 10.34
CA GLY A 11 -8.21 19.70 9.04
C GLY A 11 -7.51 21.07 9.06
N PRO A 12 -7.54 21.80 7.90
CA PRO A 12 -8.10 21.44 6.59
C PRO A 12 -7.25 20.49 5.77
N GLY A 13 -5.97 20.29 6.08
CA GLY A 13 -5.03 19.44 5.38
C GLY A 13 -4.26 18.52 6.31
N ALA A 14 -3.13 18.00 5.82
CA ALA A 14 -2.16 17.21 6.59
C ALA A 14 -0.90 18.03 6.86
N GLY A 15 -0.12 17.65 7.89
CA GLY A 15 1.12 18.33 8.24
C GLY A 15 0.90 19.76 8.71
N ALA A 16 1.64 20.72 8.19
CA ALA A 16 1.59 22.14 8.58
C ALA A 16 0.21 22.79 8.38
N ASP A 17 -0.57 22.30 7.41
CA ASP A 17 -1.91 22.80 7.09
C ASP A 17 -3.02 22.06 7.86
N GLY A 18 -2.66 21.18 8.78
CA GLY A 18 -3.58 20.39 9.58
C GLY A 18 -3.69 20.83 11.04
N GLY A 19 -4.20 19.96 11.89
CA GLY A 19 -4.20 20.12 13.33
C GLY A 19 -5.22 21.11 13.91
N ARG A 20 -6.20 21.56 13.10
CA ARG A 20 -7.26 22.47 13.53
C ARG A 20 -8.61 21.79 13.47
N VAL A 21 -9.51 22.15 14.39
CA VAL A 21 -10.92 21.78 14.27
C VAL A 21 -11.56 22.70 13.22
N ILE A 22 -12.06 22.09 12.12
CA ILE A 22 -12.71 22.83 11.02
C ILE A 22 -14.23 22.80 11.13
N ALA A 23 -14.79 21.76 11.74
CA ALA A 23 -16.21 21.65 12.04
C ALA A 23 -16.41 20.76 13.27
N GLN A 24 -17.44 21.02 14.05
CA GLN A 24 -17.87 20.14 15.14
C GLN A 24 -19.36 20.28 15.39
N GLY A 25 -19.99 19.22 15.88
CA GLY A 25 -21.42 19.21 16.21
C GLY A 25 -22.05 17.84 15.95
N THR A 26 -23.36 17.81 15.95
CA THR A 26 -24.16 16.66 15.56
C THR A 26 -24.00 16.36 14.08
N VAL A 27 -24.41 15.17 13.62
CA VAL A 27 -24.38 14.79 12.20
C VAL A 27 -25.06 15.86 11.35
N GLY A 28 -26.26 16.31 11.72
CA GLY A 28 -27.01 17.31 10.96
C GLY A 28 -26.35 18.71 10.95
N GLU A 29 -25.58 19.08 11.96
CA GLU A 29 -24.80 20.32 11.97
C GLU A 29 -23.59 20.21 11.03
N ILE A 30 -22.89 19.07 11.02
CA ILE A 30 -21.78 18.79 10.09
C ILE A 30 -22.26 18.77 8.63
N GLU A 31 -23.40 18.16 8.35
CA GLU A 31 -24.02 18.16 7.00
C GLU A 31 -24.28 19.56 6.45
N ARG A 32 -24.62 20.50 7.31
CA ARG A 32 -24.92 21.90 6.96
C ARG A 32 -23.71 22.83 7.03
N SER A 33 -22.62 22.39 7.64
CA SER A 33 -21.43 23.22 7.83
C SER A 33 -20.70 23.46 6.51
N PRO A 34 -20.53 24.70 6.06
CA PRO A 34 -19.77 25.02 4.85
C PRO A 34 -18.27 24.75 5.00
N ALA A 35 -17.77 24.69 6.24
CA ALA A 35 -16.37 24.40 6.55
C ALA A 35 -16.07 22.89 6.57
N SER A 36 -17.11 22.05 6.69
CA SER A 36 -16.94 20.60 6.74
C SER A 36 -16.63 20.02 5.37
N ARG A 37 -15.59 19.19 5.32
CA ARG A 37 -15.24 18.39 4.13
C ARG A 37 -16.05 17.11 4.04
N ILE A 38 -16.44 16.54 5.18
CA ILE A 38 -17.24 15.30 5.21
C ILE A 38 -18.75 15.58 5.12
N GLY A 39 -19.19 16.81 5.46
CA GLY A 39 -20.61 17.18 5.45
C GLY A 39 -21.33 16.89 4.13
N PRO A 40 -20.81 17.25 2.96
CA PRO A 40 -21.43 16.92 1.67
C PRO A 40 -21.61 15.43 1.42
N PHE A 41 -20.69 14.59 1.92
CA PHE A 41 -20.77 13.12 1.82
C PHE A 41 -21.83 12.57 2.78
N LEU A 42 -21.90 13.07 4.01
CA LEU A 42 -22.92 12.68 4.98
C LEU A 42 -24.31 13.06 4.50
N ALA A 43 -24.46 14.23 3.88
CA ALA A 43 -25.70 14.72 3.31
C ALA A 43 -26.08 14.00 1.98
N GLY A 44 -25.30 13.06 1.49
CA GLY A 44 -25.54 12.37 0.22
C GLY A 44 -25.46 13.27 -1.03
N LYS A 45 -24.87 14.48 -0.90
CA LYS A 45 -24.74 15.45 -2.01
C LYS A 45 -23.56 15.14 -2.93
N VAL A 46 -22.63 14.34 -2.47
CA VAL A 46 -21.49 13.87 -3.26
C VAL A 46 -21.74 12.42 -3.66
N GLU A 47 -21.91 12.20 -4.94
CA GLU A 47 -21.98 10.83 -5.47
C GLU A 47 -20.62 10.16 -5.31
N SER A 48 -20.55 9.06 -4.57
CA SER A 48 -19.40 8.20 -4.59
C SER A 48 -19.24 7.59 -5.98
N ARG A 49 -18.07 7.71 -6.58
CA ARG A 49 -17.79 7.06 -7.85
C ARG A 49 -17.85 5.55 -7.68
N VAL A 50 -18.99 4.98 -8.00
CA VAL A 50 -19.16 3.53 -8.05
C VAL A 50 -18.51 3.04 -9.34
N LEU A 51 -17.43 2.29 -9.23
CA LEU A 51 -16.87 1.60 -10.39
C LEU A 51 -17.82 0.47 -10.80
N PRO A 52 -18.01 0.26 -12.10
CA PRO A 52 -18.85 -0.84 -12.57
C PRO A 52 -18.28 -2.17 -12.05
N VAL A 53 -19.20 -3.01 -11.56
CA VAL A 53 -18.85 -4.37 -11.14
C VAL A 53 -18.48 -5.16 -12.40
N VAL A 54 -17.33 -5.79 -12.38
CA VAL A 54 -16.88 -6.65 -13.47
C VAL A 54 -17.77 -7.89 -13.51
N PRO A 55 -18.35 -8.26 -14.66
CA PRO A 55 -19.11 -9.51 -14.79
C PRO A 55 -18.28 -10.71 -14.37
N GLU A 56 -18.89 -11.69 -13.70
CA GLU A 56 -18.19 -12.86 -13.17
C GLU A 56 -17.40 -13.62 -14.25
N GLY A 57 -17.97 -13.74 -15.46
CA GLY A 57 -17.30 -14.36 -16.61
C GLY A 57 -16.06 -13.62 -17.13
N GLU A 58 -15.89 -12.34 -16.79
CA GLU A 58 -14.75 -11.52 -17.19
C GLU A 58 -13.73 -11.33 -16.07
N LEU A 59 -14.00 -11.88 -14.90
CA LEU A 59 -13.15 -11.68 -13.72
C LEU A 59 -11.67 -12.06 -13.99
N PHE A 60 -11.46 -13.14 -14.70
CA PHE A 60 -10.13 -13.69 -15.03
C PHE A 60 -9.70 -13.43 -16.48
N ALA A 61 -10.34 -12.52 -17.19
CA ALA A 61 -10.02 -12.21 -18.59
C ALA A 61 -8.56 -11.79 -18.81
N GLN A 62 -7.92 -11.19 -17.81
CA GLN A 62 -6.50 -10.80 -17.83
C GLN A 62 -5.57 -11.86 -17.21
N GLY A 63 -6.08 -13.07 -16.96
CA GLY A 63 -5.37 -14.14 -16.30
C GLY A 63 -5.49 -14.09 -14.78
N ALA A 64 -4.75 -14.98 -14.13
CA ALA A 64 -4.78 -15.13 -12.67
C ALA A 64 -3.38 -15.39 -12.10
N ILE A 65 -3.18 -15.05 -10.85
CA ILE A 65 -2.10 -15.56 -10.01
C ILE A 65 -2.68 -16.77 -9.27
N ARG A 66 -1.98 -17.88 -9.27
CA ARG A 66 -2.37 -19.09 -8.55
C ARG A 66 -1.33 -19.41 -7.50
N LEU A 67 -1.74 -19.48 -6.25
CA LEU A 67 -0.88 -19.80 -5.12
C LEU A 67 -1.39 -21.07 -4.45
N SER A 68 -0.50 -22.02 -4.21
CA SER A 68 -0.75 -23.25 -3.43
C SER A 68 0.22 -23.32 -2.26
N THR A 69 -0.29 -23.52 -1.04
CA THR A 69 0.52 -23.58 0.17
C THR A 69 0.28 -24.88 0.95
N SER A 70 1.27 -25.30 1.72
CA SER A 70 1.11 -26.22 2.84
C SER A 70 0.65 -25.42 4.08
N GLU A 71 0.51 -26.11 5.20
CA GLU A 71 0.18 -25.50 6.49
C GLU A 71 1.31 -24.54 6.93
N ILE A 72 0.90 -23.37 7.44
CA ILE A 72 1.80 -22.39 8.06
C ILE A 72 1.06 -21.71 9.22
N HIS A 73 1.63 -21.73 10.43
CA HIS A 73 1.01 -21.24 11.66
C HIS A 73 -0.40 -21.83 11.85
N THR A 74 -1.42 -21.00 11.84
CA THR A 74 -2.83 -21.41 11.94
C THR A 74 -3.51 -21.57 10.58
N VAL A 75 -2.81 -21.23 9.49
CA VAL A 75 -3.36 -21.30 8.13
C VAL A 75 -3.22 -22.71 7.60
N LYS A 76 -4.35 -23.34 7.32
CA LYS A 76 -4.42 -24.68 6.71
C LYS A 76 -3.89 -24.63 5.27
N PRO A 77 -3.49 -25.80 4.69
CA PRO A 77 -3.16 -25.87 3.28
C PRO A 77 -4.29 -25.29 2.45
N LEU A 78 -3.96 -24.43 1.51
CA LEU A 78 -4.94 -23.73 0.68
C LEU A 78 -4.45 -23.53 -0.76
N GLU A 79 -5.42 -23.34 -1.64
CA GLU A 79 -5.21 -22.89 -3.01
C GLU A 79 -6.00 -21.60 -3.22
N VAL A 80 -5.32 -20.56 -3.70
CA VAL A 80 -5.91 -19.24 -3.95
C VAL A 80 -5.69 -18.84 -5.39
N VAL A 81 -6.75 -18.34 -6.01
CA VAL A 81 -6.71 -17.80 -7.37
C VAL A 81 -7.07 -16.32 -7.30
N ILE A 82 -6.14 -15.46 -7.71
CA ILE A 82 -6.26 -14.00 -7.64
C ILE A 82 -6.32 -13.46 -9.07
N PRO A 83 -7.38 -12.76 -9.48
CA PRO A 83 -7.50 -12.21 -10.82
C PRO A 83 -6.48 -11.09 -11.05
N LYS A 84 -5.84 -11.08 -12.22
CA LYS A 84 -4.94 -10.00 -12.64
C LYS A 84 -5.73 -8.77 -13.10
N GLY A 85 -5.10 -7.59 -12.97
CA GLY A 85 -5.70 -6.33 -13.39
C GLY A 85 -6.98 -5.96 -12.63
N ARG A 86 -7.13 -6.44 -11.40
CA ARG A 86 -8.29 -6.20 -10.53
C ARG A 86 -7.86 -5.77 -9.14
N LEU A 87 -8.72 -5.03 -8.46
CA LEU A 87 -8.59 -4.79 -7.03
C LEU A 87 -9.13 -6.02 -6.28
N THR A 88 -8.25 -6.72 -5.60
CA THR A 88 -8.61 -7.86 -4.76
C THR A 88 -8.52 -7.47 -3.29
N VAL A 89 -9.56 -7.75 -2.53
CA VAL A 89 -9.62 -7.46 -1.09
C VAL A 89 -9.62 -8.76 -0.30
N VAL A 90 -8.70 -8.87 0.68
CA VAL A 90 -8.64 -10.00 1.61
C VAL A 90 -9.21 -9.57 2.95
N THR A 91 -10.33 -10.17 3.35
CA THR A 91 -11.05 -9.85 4.58
C THR A 91 -11.12 -11.04 5.53
N GLY A 92 -11.48 -10.80 6.76
CA GLY A 92 -11.65 -11.84 7.79
C GLY A 92 -11.42 -11.28 9.19
N VAL A 93 -11.82 -12.04 10.21
CA VAL A 93 -11.61 -11.68 11.61
C VAL A 93 -10.12 -11.59 11.98
N SER A 94 -9.81 -10.94 13.10
CA SER A 94 -8.43 -10.90 13.60
C SER A 94 -7.92 -12.32 13.86
N GLY A 95 -6.66 -12.59 13.49
CA GLY A 95 -6.06 -13.92 13.64
C GLY A 95 -6.45 -14.97 12.59
N SER A 96 -7.27 -14.63 11.58
CA SER A 96 -7.68 -15.57 10.53
C SER A 96 -6.60 -15.88 9.47
N GLY A 97 -5.38 -15.39 9.63
CA GLY A 97 -4.26 -15.69 8.73
C GLY A 97 -4.13 -14.77 7.52
N LYS A 98 -4.85 -13.63 7.45
CA LYS A 98 -4.73 -12.66 6.32
C LYS A 98 -3.30 -12.17 6.10
N THR A 99 -2.64 -11.78 7.17
CA THR A 99 -1.24 -11.30 7.14
C THR A 99 -0.30 -12.41 6.70
N THR A 100 -0.47 -13.61 7.22
CA THR A 100 0.31 -14.80 6.84
C THR A 100 0.13 -15.12 5.36
N LEU A 101 -1.11 -15.08 4.85
CA LEU A 101 -1.38 -15.32 3.44
C LEU A 101 -0.70 -14.27 2.55
N ILE A 102 -0.76 -13.01 2.90
CA ILE A 102 -0.23 -11.93 2.04
C ILE A 102 1.27 -11.74 2.25
N LEU A 103 1.70 -11.46 3.49
CA LEU A 103 3.08 -11.02 3.77
C LEU A 103 4.07 -12.18 3.90
N GLU A 104 3.61 -13.37 4.31
CA GLU A 104 4.51 -14.51 4.50
C GLU A 104 4.43 -15.53 3.35
N SER A 105 3.33 -15.53 2.58
CA SER A 105 3.15 -16.50 1.49
C SER A 105 3.14 -15.83 0.11
N LEU A 106 2.17 -14.98 -0.20
CA LEU A 106 1.97 -14.44 -1.54
C LEU A 106 3.13 -13.52 -1.98
N VAL A 107 3.45 -12.49 -1.18
CA VAL A 107 4.47 -11.50 -1.55
C VAL A 107 5.84 -12.17 -1.70
N PRO A 108 6.36 -12.95 -0.72
CA PRO A 108 7.65 -13.61 -0.88
C PRO A 108 7.68 -14.63 -2.02
N ALA A 109 6.56 -15.32 -2.30
CA ALA A 109 6.48 -16.24 -3.41
C ALA A 109 6.54 -15.54 -4.78
N LEU A 110 5.87 -14.38 -4.91
CA LEU A 110 5.95 -13.55 -6.10
C LEU A 110 7.37 -13.01 -6.33
N GLU A 111 7.99 -12.48 -5.27
CA GLU A 111 9.38 -11.99 -5.33
C GLU A 111 10.36 -13.12 -5.71
N ALA A 112 10.21 -14.30 -5.12
CA ALA A 112 11.02 -15.47 -5.45
C ALA A 112 10.82 -15.90 -6.92
N ALA A 113 9.58 -15.92 -7.40
CA ALA A 113 9.28 -16.27 -8.79
C ALA A 113 9.87 -15.28 -9.80
N ILE A 114 9.84 -13.97 -9.49
CA ILE A 114 10.42 -12.92 -10.31
C ILE A 114 11.96 -13.00 -10.30
N ALA A 115 12.56 -13.23 -9.14
CA ALA A 115 14.00 -13.31 -8.98
C ALA A 115 14.60 -14.66 -9.43
N GLY A 116 13.78 -15.68 -9.69
CA GLY A 116 14.24 -17.04 -9.99
C GLY A 116 14.90 -17.74 -8.79
N THR A 117 14.53 -17.36 -7.57
CA THR A 117 15.04 -17.92 -6.32
C THR A 117 14.08 -19.01 -5.76
N PRO A 118 14.54 -19.84 -4.82
CA PRO A 118 13.68 -20.86 -4.21
C PRO A 118 12.47 -20.22 -3.52
N LEU A 119 11.31 -20.87 -3.67
CA LEU A 119 10.08 -20.48 -3.01
C LEU A 119 10.18 -20.65 -1.48
N PRO A 120 9.40 -19.89 -0.69
CA PRO A 120 9.26 -20.14 0.74
C PRO A 120 8.88 -21.60 1.02
N PRO A 121 9.39 -22.23 2.11
CA PRO A 121 9.24 -23.69 2.33
C PRO A 121 7.79 -24.19 2.37
N HIS A 122 6.85 -23.34 2.79
CA HIS A 122 5.43 -23.66 2.87
C HIS A 122 4.67 -23.38 1.56
N VAL A 123 5.29 -22.72 0.59
CA VAL A 123 4.69 -22.48 -0.72
C VAL A 123 5.02 -23.65 -1.64
N LYS A 124 4.01 -24.39 -2.05
CA LYS A 124 4.15 -25.54 -2.95
C LYS A 124 4.33 -25.09 -4.39
N ASN A 125 3.55 -24.11 -4.81
CA ASN A 125 3.58 -23.60 -6.17
C ASN A 125 3.02 -22.18 -6.23
N ILE A 126 3.55 -21.41 -7.20
CA ILE A 126 2.98 -20.13 -7.61
C ILE A 126 3.04 -20.02 -9.13
N ASP A 127 1.91 -19.66 -9.74
CA ASP A 127 1.86 -19.20 -11.12
C ASP A 127 1.66 -17.69 -11.11
N ALA A 128 2.72 -16.98 -11.45
CA ALA A 128 2.78 -15.53 -11.49
C ALA A 128 3.15 -15.03 -12.90
N SER A 129 2.83 -15.79 -13.95
CA SER A 129 3.16 -15.47 -15.34
C SER A 129 2.80 -14.03 -15.70
N GLY A 130 3.76 -13.24 -16.22
CA GLY A 130 3.55 -11.85 -16.60
C GLY A 130 3.50 -10.84 -15.42
N ILE A 131 3.87 -11.25 -14.21
CA ILE A 131 4.15 -10.33 -13.09
C ILE A 131 5.64 -10.05 -13.09
N GLU A 132 6.01 -8.79 -13.28
CA GLU A 132 7.41 -8.36 -13.37
C GLU A 132 7.88 -7.66 -12.09
N HIS A 133 6.95 -7.07 -11.34
CA HIS A 133 7.26 -6.32 -10.13
C HIS A 133 6.22 -6.54 -9.04
N VAL A 134 6.69 -6.55 -7.80
CA VAL A 134 5.85 -6.52 -6.60
C VAL A 134 6.17 -5.25 -5.83
N LYS A 135 5.14 -4.53 -5.41
CA LYS A 135 5.29 -3.36 -4.53
C LYS A 135 4.45 -3.57 -3.29
N LEU A 136 5.10 -3.81 -2.17
CA LEU A 136 4.47 -3.84 -0.86
C LEU A 136 4.36 -2.41 -0.31
N ILE A 137 3.16 -2.03 0.11
CA ILE A 137 2.90 -0.79 0.86
C ILE A 137 2.26 -1.21 2.17
N ASP A 138 2.95 -0.95 3.26
CA ASP A 138 2.50 -1.29 4.61
C ASP A 138 2.35 -0.04 5.49
N SER A 139 1.97 -0.24 6.73
CA SER A 139 1.84 0.82 7.73
C SER A 139 3.14 1.09 8.49
N THR A 140 4.25 0.52 8.07
CA THR A 140 5.55 0.74 8.74
C THR A 140 5.89 2.22 8.65
N PRO A 141 6.13 2.90 9.78
CA PRO A 141 6.48 4.30 9.75
C PRO A 141 7.73 4.51 8.90
N ILE A 142 7.69 5.48 8.01
CA ILE A 142 8.89 5.97 7.32
C ILE A 142 9.89 6.34 8.41
N GLY A 143 10.95 5.58 8.49
CA GLY A 143 11.91 5.46 9.59
C GLY A 143 12.00 6.67 10.52
N ALA A 144 12.02 6.41 11.81
CA ALA A 144 12.12 7.39 12.90
C ALA A 144 13.42 8.25 12.87
N ASN A 145 14.18 8.21 11.79
CA ASN A 145 15.38 8.99 11.62
C ASN A 145 15.01 10.39 11.11
N VAL A 146 15.17 11.39 11.96
CA VAL A 146 14.93 12.82 11.67
C VAL A 146 15.69 13.29 10.41
N ARG A 147 16.67 12.54 9.93
CA ARG A 147 17.45 12.82 8.72
C ARG A 147 16.94 12.09 7.48
N SER A 148 15.93 11.24 7.59
CA SER A 148 15.34 10.55 6.44
C SER A 148 14.41 11.48 5.66
N THR A 149 14.77 11.75 4.43
CA THR A 149 13.90 12.44 3.46
C THR A 149 13.10 11.39 2.67
N VAL A 150 12.05 11.83 1.98
CA VAL A 150 11.28 10.97 1.05
C VAL A 150 12.20 10.33 0.01
N ALA A 151 13.21 11.08 -0.47
CA ALA A 151 14.17 10.59 -1.43
C ALA A 151 15.12 9.51 -0.86
N THR A 152 15.42 9.55 0.44
CA THR A 152 16.18 8.50 1.13
C THR A 152 15.34 7.25 1.28
N TYR A 153 14.06 7.39 1.65
CA TYR A 153 13.14 6.27 1.81
C TYR A 153 12.84 5.56 0.49
N ALA A 154 12.76 6.31 -0.60
CA ALA A 154 12.51 5.77 -1.94
C ALA A 154 13.80 5.30 -2.67
N ASP A 155 14.94 5.24 -1.97
CA ASP A 155 16.27 4.91 -2.52
C ASP A 155 16.74 5.82 -3.67
N ILE A 156 16.03 6.93 -3.91
CA ILE A 156 16.36 7.89 -4.97
C ILE A 156 17.74 8.52 -4.72
N HIS A 157 18.08 8.78 -3.47
CA HIS A 157 19.39 9.33 -3.12
C HIS A 157 20.54 8.43 -3.53
N ASP A 158 20.42 7.13 -3.35
CA ASP A 158 21.49 6.20 -3.70
C ASP A 158 21.62 6.04 -5.21
N GLU A 159 20.52 6.07 -5.95
CA GLU A 159 20.57 6.11 -7.42
C GLU A 159 21.18 7.43 -7.93
N LEU A 160 20.79 8.56 -7.37
CA LEU A 160 21.40 9.86 -7.71
C LEU A 160 22.89 9.88 -7.39
N ARG A 161 23.31 9.37 -6.22
CA ARG A 161 24.75 9.27 -5.87
C ARG A 161 25.52 8.44 -6.90
N LYS A 162 24.97 7.29 -7.35
CA LYS A 162 25.60 6.46 -8.38
C LYS A 162 25.73 7.22 -9.72
N ILE A 163 24.69 7.97 -10.12
CA ILE A 163 24.69 8.76 -11.35
C ILE A 163 25.72 9.88 -11.26
N TYR A 164 25.72 10.64 -10.17
CA TYR A 164 26.68 11.74 -9.99
C TYR A 164 28.11 11.23 -9.81
N ALA A 165 28.35 10.14 -9.13
CA ALA A 165 29.68 9.55 -8.98
C ALA A 165 30.31 9.12 -10.33
N ARG A 166 29.49 8.83 -11.33
CA ARG A 166 29.94 8.50 -12.69
C ARG A 166 30.15 9.72 -13.58
N SER A 167 29.81 10.92 -13.10
CA SER A 167 30.00 12.14 -13.89
C SER A 167 31.46 12.56 -13.91
N PRO A 168 31.96 13.17 -15.02
CA PRO A 168 33.33 13.67 -15.08
C PRO A 168 33.71 14.68 -13.99
N LEU A 169 32.72 15.49 -13.54
CA LEU A 169 32.87 16.46 -12.45
C LEU A 169 33.11 15.80 -11.08
N ALA A 170 32.51 14.65 -10.80
CA ALA A 170 32.71 13.95 -9.54
C ALA A 170 34.09 13.35 -9.41
N SER A 171 34.70 12.91 -10.50
CA SER A 171 36.09 12.45 -10.54
C SER A 171 37.07 13.55 -10.17
N CYS A 172 36.78 14.81 -10.46
CA CYS A 172 37.58 15.96 -10.08
C CYS A 172 37.43 16.32 -8.59
N LEU A 173 36.23 16.15 -8.01
CA LEU A 173 35.93 16.49 -6.60
C LEU A 173 36.44 15.44 -5.59
N LEU A 174 36.53 14.18 -5.98
CA LEU A 174 37.07 13.10 -5.13
C LEU A 174 38.56 13.25 -4.84
N TYR A 175 39.30 14.00 -5.67
CA TYR A 175 40.73 14.28 -5.46
C TYR A 175 40.99 15.49 -4.56
N THR A 176 39.99 16.31 -4.23
CA THR A 176 40.15 17.56 -3.50
C THR A 176 39.48 17.58 -2.13
N SER A 177 38.78 16.52 -1.73
CA SER A 177 38.16 16.43 -0.41
C SER A 177 39.14 15.77 0.55
N PRO A 178 39.71 16.49 1.55
CA PRO A 178 40.44 15.83 2.63
C PRO A 178 39.46 14.89 3.38
N SER A 179 39.88 13.66 3.56
CA SER A 179 39.18 12.71 4.40
C SER A 179 39.06 13.26 5.82
N PRO A 180 37.91 13.20 6.49
CA PRO A 180 37.79 13.57 7.90
C PRO A 180 38.60 12.65 8.81
#